data_3c66809028a43766058d54dd61b640f2
#
_entry.id   3c66809028a43766058d54dd61b640f2
#
_cell.length_a   1.000
_cell.length_b   1.000
_cell.length_c   1.000
_cell.angle_alpha   90.00
_cell.angle_beta   90.00
_cell.angle_gamma   90.00
#
_symmetry.space_group_name_H-M   'P 1'
#
loop_
_entity.id
_entity.type
_entity.pdbx_description
1 polymer ?
#
loop_
_entity_poly.entity_id
_entity_poly.type
_entity_poly.pdbx_seq_one_letter_code
_entity_poly.pdbx_strand_id
1 'polypeptide(L)' 'TNNTRFVEYLKSFGLTRSELNYCCLLTLGLRGNEIGIITNNRNHYNHSSMIRQKLKLAPNDTNLGNYLRYLYNVVQHETN' A
#
# COMPACT_ATOMS: atom_id res chain seq x y z
N THR A 1 -10.29 0.78 -11.99
CA THR A 1 -9.98 0.07 -13.20
C THR A 1 -8.55 0.26 -13.65
N ASN A 2 -7.94 1.37 -13.29
CA ASN A 2 -6.62 1.67 -13.83
C ASN A 2 -5.50 1.56 -12.81
N ASN A 3 -5.75 0.83 -11.73
CA ASN A 3 -4.70 0.59 -10.77
C ASN A 3 -3.97 -0.74 -11.00
N THR A 4 -4.21 -1.38 -12.15
CA THR A 4 -3.62 -2.69 -12.45
C THR A 4 -2.09 -2.64 -12.43
N ARG A 5 -1.50 -1.61 -13.02
CA ARG A 5 -0.04 -1.47 -13.04
C ARG A 5 0.52 -1.30 -11.63
N PHE A 6 -0.16 -0.49 -10.82
CA PHE A 6 0.24 -0.28 -9.43
C PHE A 6 0.20 -1.59 -8.65
N VAL A 7 -0.89 -2.34 -8.81
CA VAL A 7 -1.04 -3.63 -8.14
C VAL A 7 0.02 -4.62 -8.61
N GLU A 8 0.26 -4.69 -9.92
CA GLU A 8 1.29 -5.58 -10.48
C GLU A 8 2.68 -5.21 -9.96
N TYR A 9 2.95 -3.93 -9.90
CA TYR A 9 4.24 -3.45 -9.37
C TYR A 9 4.42 -3.89 -7.92
N LEU A 10 3.40 -3.70 -7.08
CA LEU A 10 3.48 -4.10 -5.68
C LEU A 10 3.59 -5.62 -5.53
N LYS A 11 2.91 -6.37 -6.39
CA LYS A 11 3.01 -7.83 -6.36
C LYS A 11 4.44 -8.30 -6.57
N SER A 12 5.21 -7.58 -7.35
CA SER A 12 6.60 -7.96 -7.63
C SER A 12 7.46 -7.94 -6.38
N PHE A 13 7.02 -7.28 -5.32
CA PHE A 13 7.72 -7.26 -4.04
C PHE A 13 7.23 -8.34 -3.08
N GLY A 14 6.30 -9.19 -3.52
CA GLY A 14 5.83 -10.29 -2.70
C GLY A 14 4.71 -9.95 -1.75
N LEU A 15 3.97 -8.87 -1.99
CA LEU A 15 2.85 -8.51 -1.13
C LEU A 15 1.72 -9.51 -1.28
N THR A 16 1.08 -9.87 -0.16
CA THR A 16 -0.09 -10.73 -0.16
C THR A 16 -1.31 -9.94 -0.63
N ARG A 17 -2.40 -10.67 -0.91
CA ARG A 17 -3.64 -10.04 -1.33
C ARG A 17 -4.15 -9.05 -0.29
N SER A 18 -4.09 -9.42 0.99
CA SER A 18 -4.50 -8.52 2.07
C SER A 18 -3.66 -7.26 2.11
N GLU A 19 -2.36 -7.41 1.90
CA GLU A 19 -1.44 -6.27 1.88
C GLU A 19 -1.72 -5.38 0.68
N LEU A 20 -2.03 -5.97 -0.47
CA LEU A 20 -2.38 -5.20 -1.66
C LEU A 20 -3.65 -4.39 -1.44
N ASN A 21 -4.67 -5.00 -0.82
CA ASN A 21 -5.89 -4.28 -0.50
C ASN A 21 -5.62 -3.12 0.45
N TYR A 22 -4.77 -3.36 1.45
CA TYR A 22 -4.38 -2.33 2.40
C TYR A 22 -3.73 -1.15 1.68
N CYS A 23 -2.82 -1.43 0.76
CA CYS A 23 -2.14 -0.40 0.00
C CYS A 23 -3.11 0.41 -0.85
N CYS A 24 -4.06 -0.25 -1.51
CA CYS A 24 -5.05 0.43 -2.33
C CYS A 24 -5.90 1.37 -1.49
N LEU A 25 -6.31 0.93 -0.31
CA LEU A 25 -7.12 1.76 0.58
C LEU A 25 -6.32 2.96 1.10
N LEU A 26 -5.03 2.77 1.36
CA LEU A 26 -4.17 3.88 1.76
C LEU A 26 -4.07 4.93 0.65
N THR A 27 -4.01 4.53 -0.61
CA THR A 27 -3.93 5.48 -1.72
C THR A 27 -5.21 6.30 -1.86
N LEU A 28 -6.32 5.78 -1.35
CA LEU A 28 -7.60 6.51 -1.35
C LEU A 28 -7.68 7.52 -0.21
N GLY A 29 -6.67 7.57 0.64
CA GLY A 29 -6.61 8.54 1.72
C GLY A 29 -7.06 8.03 3.07
N LEU A 30 -7.40 6.73 3.17
CA LEU A 30 -7.78 6.16 4.45
C LEU A 30 -6.55 5.97 5.34
N ARG A 31 -6.75 6.07 6.63
CA ARG A 31 -5.72 5.80 7.61
C ARG A 31 -5.74 4.34 8.02
N GLY A 32 -4.63 3.87 8.58
CA GLY A 32 -4.52 2.48 8.97
C GLY A 32 -5.65 2.00 9.89
N ASN A 33 -6.00 2.81 10.90
CA ASN A 33 -7.07 2.45 11.81
C ASN A 33 -8.43 2.41 11.12
N GLU A 34 -8.67 3.30 10.16
CA GLU A 34 -9.89 3.29 9.37
C GLU A 34 -9.98 2.04 8.51
N ILE A 35 -8.86 1.65 7.92
CA ILE A 35 -8.80 0.42 7.13
C ILE A 35 -9.11 -0.79 8.01
N GLY A 36 -8.55 -0.81 9.21
CA GLY A 36 -8.81 -1.88 10.16
C GLY A 36 -10.29 -2.03 10.48
N ILE A 37 -10.97 -0.90 10.66
CA ILE A 37 -12.42 -0.91 10.94
C ILE A 37 -13.20 -1.43 9.73
N ILE A 38 -12.91 -0.90 8.55
CA ILE A 38 -13.65 -1.25 7.33
C ILE A 38 -13.45 -2.73 6.97
N THR A 39 -12.24 -3.22 7.10
CA THR A 39 -11.92 -4.60 6.74
C THR A 39 -12.12 -5.57 7.89
N ASN A 40 -12.49 -5.07 9.07
CA ASN A 40 -12.61 -5.87 10.29
C ASN A 40 -11.33 -6.64 10.60
N ASN A 41 -10.20 -5.99 10.36
CA ASN A 41 -8.89 -6.61 10.54
C ASN A 41 -8.13 -5.88 11.65
N ARG A 42 -7.96 -6.57 12.78
CA ARG A 42 -7.27 -6.01 13.95
C ARG A 42 -5.75 -5.97 13.77
N ASN A 43 -5.24 -6.62 12.74
CA ASN A 43 -3.80 -6.74 12.52
C ASN A 43 -3.27 -5.72 11.52
N HIS A 44 -3.95 -4.57 11.37
CA HIS A 44 -3.53 -3.58 10.39
C HIS A 44 -2.11 -3.04 10.64
N TYR A 45 -1.68 -3.02 11.90
CA TYR A 45 -0.31 -2.60 12.22
C TYR A 45 0.70 -3.58 11.64
N ASN A 46 0.41 -4.88 11.70
CA ASN A 46 1.28 -5.88 11.11
C ASN A 46 1.36 -5.73 9.60
N HIS A 47 0.24 -5.41 8.96
CA HIS A 47 0.23 -5.17 7.52
C HIS A 47 1.16 -4.03 7.15
N SER A 48 1.05 -2.90 7.86
CA SER A 48 1.89 -1.74 7.60
C SER A 48 3.36 -2.09 7.74
N SER A 49 3.71 -2.78 8.82
CA SER A 49 5.10 -3.16 9.08
C SER A 49 5.65 -4.09 8.01
N MET A 50 4.86 -5.11 7.63
CA MET A 50 5.28 -6.07 6.62
C MET A 50 5.42 -5.42 5.26
N ILE A 51 4.51 -4.51 4.91
CA ILE A 51 4.57 -3.79 3.65
C ILE A 51 5.86 -2.97 3.58
N ARG A 52 6.19 -2.26 4.67
CA ARG A 52 7.42 -1.49 4.71
C ARG A 52 8.64 -2.37 4.51
N GLN A 53 8.67 -3.52 5.16
CA GLN A 53 9.78 -4.46 5.02
C GLN A 53 9.91 -4.95 3.58
N LYS A 54 8.81 -5.33 2.97
CA LYS A 54 8.83 -5.86 1.61
C LYS A 54 9.21 -4.81 0.59
N LEU A 55 8.81 -3.56 0.81
CA LEU A 55 9.19 -2.45 -0.06
C LEU A 55 10.56 -1.87 0.31
N LYS A 56 11.20 -2.42 1.34
CA LYS A 56 12.53 -1.98 1.81
C LYS A 56 12.54 -0.53 2.28
N LEU A 57 11.47 -0.13 2.95
CA LEU A 57 11.36 1.21 3.53
C LEU A 57 11.78 1.18 5.00
N ALA A 58 12.41 2.26 5.44
CA ALA A 58 12.76 2.40 6.85
C ALA A 58 11.49 2.49 7.70
N PRO A 59 11.46 1.88 8.89
CA PRO A 59 10.25 1.82 9.70
C PRO A 59 9.64 3.17 10.07
N ASN A 60 10.46 4.19 10.28
CA ASN A 60 9.99 5.47 10.78
C ASN A 60 10.26 6.63 9.82
N ASP A 61 10.68 6.33 8.61
CA ASP A 61 11.19 7.34 7.71
C ASP A 61 10.14 7.97 6.82
N THR A 62 9.10 7.22 6.51
CA THR A 62 8.19 7.62 5.45
C THR A 62 6.77 7.32 5.87
N ASN A 63 5.88 8.27 5.68
CA ASN A 63 4.46 8.00 5.81
C ASN A 63 4.05 7.06 4.68
N LEU A 64 3.61 5.87 5.03
CA LEU A 64 3.33 4.83 4.04
C LEU A 64 2.26 5.26 3.05
N GLY A 65 1.20 5.91 3.53
CA GLY A 65 0.14 6.40 2.64
C GLY A 65 0.65 7.40 1.62
N ASN A 66 1.48 8.35 2.07
CA ASN A 66 2.06 9.34 1.16
C ASN A 66 2.98 8.68 0.14
N TYR A 67 3.80 7.74 0.59
CA TYR A 67 4.69 7.01 -0.30
C TYR A 67 3.92 6.25 -1.37
N LEU A 68 2.85 5.57 -0.97
CA LEU A 68 2.06 4.77 -1.89
C LEU A 68 1.30 5.66 -2.90
N ARG A 69 0.82 6.82 -2.47
CA ARG A 69 0.18 7.75 -3.39
C ARG A 69 1.18 8.29 -4.42
N TYR A 70 2.37 8.60 -3.96
CA TYR A 70 3.44 9.01 -4.87
C TYR A 70 3.76 7.89 -5.87
N LEU A 71 3.94 6.68 -5.35
CA LEU A 71 4.26 5.52 -6.18
C LEU A 71 3.16 5.25 -7.20
N TYR A 72 1.92 5.33 -6.77
CA TYR A 72 0.77 5.16 -7.66
C TYR A 72 0.84 6.12 -8.83
N ASN A 73 1.10 7.40 -8.54
CA ASN A 73 1.19 8.41 -9.59
C ASN A 73 2.34 8.13 -10.55
N VAL A 74 3.50 7.75 -10.03
CA VAL A 74 4.66 7.45 -10.87
C VAL A 74 4.36 6.27 -11.79
N VAL A 75 3.85 5.18 -11.24
CA VAL A 75 3.60 3.97 -12.00
C VAL A 75 2.53 4.19 -13.06
N GLN A 76 1.46 4.92 -12.72
CA GLN A 76 0.39 5.18 -13.66
C GLN A 76 0.85 6.08 -14.80
N HIS A 77 1.77 7.00 -14.54
CA HIS A 77 2.28 7.91 -15.57
C HIS A 77 3.29 7.25 -16.51
N GLU A 78 3.90 6.17 -16.08
CA GLU A 78 4.86 5.45 -16.93
C GLU A 78 4.23 4.84 -18.17
N THR A 79 2.91 4.79 -18.22
CA THR A 79 2.21 4.16 -19.34
C THR A 79 2.07 5.05 -20.56
N ASN A 80 2.42 6.28 -20.43
CA ASN A 80 2.30 7.20 -21.57
C ASN A 80 3.54 7.17 -22.47
#